data_387afab8b4c9f44c0ff7efdae2166cf8
#
_entry.id   387afab8b4c9f44c0ff7efdae2166cf8
#
_cell.length_a   1.000
_cell.length_b   1.000
_cell.length_c   1.000
_cell.angle_alpha   90.00
_cell.angle_beta   90.00
_cell.angle_gamma   90.00
#
_symmetry.space_group_name_H-M   'P 1'
#
loop_
_entity.id
_entity.type
_entity.pdbx_description
1 polymer ?
#
loop_
_entity_poly.entity_id
_entity_poly.type
_entity_poly.pdbx_seq_one_letter_code
_entity_poly.pdbx_strand_id
1 'polypeptide(L)' 'MKYTFGIIGTGNMGGAVAKAVCRSVGGQKLLLCNRSPEKALALADELGCAVGDARQVVQECDFVFLGV' A
#
# COMPACT_ATOMS: atom_id res chain seq x y z
N MET A 1 15.03 3.25 2.52
CA MET A 1 14.00 3.06 1.49
C MET A 1 13.02 4.22 1.51
N LYS A 2 12.38 4.47 0.38
CA LYS A 2 11.46 5.59 0.23
C LYS A 2 10.18 5.40 1.05
N TYR A 3 9.71 4.13 1.12
CA TYR A 3 8.53 3.78 1.91
C TYR A 3 8.89 2.72 2.93
N THR A 4 8.25 2.76 4.08
CA THR A 4 8.45 1.73 5.09
C THR A 4 7.68 0.46 4.73
N PHE A 5 6.43 0.61 4.28
CA PHE A 5 5.58 -0.53 3.96
C PHE A 5 5.05 -0.47 2.55
N GLY A 6 4.98 -1.62 1.90
CA GLY A 6 4.32 -1.78 0.63
C GLY A 6 3.28 -2.89 0.74
N ILE A 7 2.15 -2.73 0.06
CA ILE A 7 1.09 -3.73 0.05
C ILE A 7 0.76 -4.08 -1.38
N ILE A 8 0.86 -5.36 -1.72
CA ILE A 8 0.46 -5.87 -3.02
C ILE A 8 -0.83 -6.64 -2.83
N GLY A 9 -1.91 -6.13 -3.41
CA GLY A 9 -3.24 -6.69 -3.25
C GLY A 9 -4.01 -5.98 -2.14
N THR A 10 -5.01 -5.17 -2.53
CA THR A 10 -5.78 -4.36 -1.58
C THR A 10 -7.20 -4.88 -1.41
N GLY A 11 -7.36 -6.21 -1.40
CA GLY A 11 -8.63 -6.84 -1.06
C GLY A 11 -8.96 -6.66 0.42
N ASN A 12 -9.88 -7.46 0.95
CA ASN A 12 -10.34 -7.29 2.32
C ASN A 12 -9.19 -7.23 3.32
N MET A 13 -8.29 -8.20 3.25
CA MET A 13 -7.17 -8.26 4.21
C MET A 13 -6.13 -7.18 3.93
N GLY A 14 -5.77 -6.99 2.67
CA GLY A 14 -4.78 -5.97 2.30
C GLY A 14 -5.26 -4.57 2.66
N GLY A 15 -6.56 -4.28 2.45
CA GLY A 15 -7.15 -3.01 2.83
C GLY A 15 -7.11 -2.78 4.33
N ALA A 16 -7.40 -3.81 5.12
CA ALA A 16 -7.35 -3.71 6.57
C ALA A 16 -5.94 -3.44 7.07
N VAL A 17 -4.95 -4.11 6.49
CA VAL A 17 -3.55 -3.89 6.84
C VAL A 17 -3.12 -2.47 6.46
N ALA A 18 -3.54 -1.99 5.29
CA ALA A 18 -3.23 -0.63 4.86
C ALA A 18 -3.75 0.41 5.84
N LYS A 19 -4.99 0.24 6.31
CA LYS A 19 -5.57 1.15 7.28
C LYS A 19 -4.82 1.12 8.61
N ALA A 20 -4.43 -0.07 9.06
CA ALA A 20 -3.67 -0.22 10.30
C ALA A 20 -2.30 0.44 10.19
N VAL A 21 -1.62 0.26 9.06
CA VAL A 21 -0.31 0.88 8.83
C VAL A 21 -0.43 2.40 8.84
N CYS A 22 -1.45 2.94 8.18
CA CYS A 22 -1.64 4.39 8.12
C CYS A 22 -1.90 4.98 9.51
N ARG A 23 -2.61 4.28 10.36
CA ARG A 23 -2.81 4.73 11.75
C ARG A 23 -1.51 4.73 12.54
N SER A 24 -0.66 3.76 12.26
CA SER A 24 0.57 3.58 13.04
C SER A 24 1.70 4.51 12.60
N VAL A 25 1.96 4.60 11.29
CA VAL A 25 3.12 5.32 10.78
C VAL A 25 2.77 6.45 9.79
N GLY A 26 1.51 6.56 9.43
CA GLY A 26 1.07 7.58 8.48
C GLY A 26 1.10 7.09 7.03
N GLY A 27 0.23 7.67 6.20
CA GLY A 27 0.09 7.27 4.81
C GLY A 27 1.32 7.56 3.96
N GLN A 28 2.14 8.51 4.38
CA GLN A 28 3.36 8.86 3.65
C GLN A 28 4.37 7.73 3.59
N LYS A 29 4.27 6.77 4.50
CA LYS A 29 5.20 5.64 4.58
C LYS A 29 4.68 4.39 3.89
N LEU A 30 3.54 4.49 3.19
CA LEU A 30 2.85 3.35 2.61
C LEU A 30 2.75 3.49 1.10
N LEU A 31 3.04 2.40 0.39
CA LEU A 31 2.87 2.30 -1.05
C LEU A 31 1.93 1.15 -1.36
N LEU A 32 0.87 1.42 -2.11
CA LEU A 32 -0.12 0.42 -2.47
C LEU A 32 0.04 -0.03 -3.92
N CYS A 33 -0.21 -1.31 -4.16
CA CYS A 33 -0.26 -1.89 -5.49
C CYS A 33 -1.44 -2.85 -5.53
N ASN A 34 -2.22 -2.82 -6.62
CA ASN A 34 -3.32 -3.76 -6.80
C ASN A 34 -3.48 -4.07 -8.28
N ARG A 35 -4.00 -5.26 -8.57
CA ARG A 35 -4.31 -5.67 -9.94
C ARG A 35 -5.32 -4.72 -10.57
N SER A 36 -6.28 -4.23 -9.78
CA SER A 36 -7.24 -3.21 -10.23
C SER A 36 -6.75 -1.85 -9.76
N PRO A 37 -6.16 -1.03 -10.64
CA PRO A 37 -5.59 0.25 -10.23
C PRO A 37 -6.61 1.19 -9.58
N GLU A 38 -7.85 1.18 -10.04
CA GLU A 38 -8.87 2.06 -9.49
C GLU A 38 -9.18 1.75 -8.02
N LYS A 39 -9.08 0.49 -7.59
CA LYS A 39 -9.28 0.12 -6.19
C LYS A 39 -8.14 0.64 -5.32
N ALA A 40 -6.91 0.50 -5.82
CA ALA A 40 -5.74 1.02 -5.12
C ALA A 40 -5.79 2.54 -5.01
N LEU A 41 -6.18 3.22 -6.10
CA LEU A 41 -6.29 4.67 -6.12
C LEU A 41 -7.36 5.17 -5.14
N ALA A 42 -8.50 4.50 -5.09
CA ALA A 42 -9.57 4.88 -4.17
C ALA A 42 -9.12 4.76 -2.72
N LEU A 43 -8.46 3.65 -2.38
CA LEU A 43 -7.97 3.43 -1.03
C LEU A 43 -6.84 4.42 -0.69
N ALA A 44 -5.95 4.67 -1.64
CA ALA A 44 -4.86 5.62 -1.44
C ALA A 44 -5.38 7.03 -1.20
N ASP A 45 -6.43 7.42 -1.91
CA ASP A 45 -7.05 8.72 -1.73
C ASP A 45 -7.64 8.84 -0.32
N GLU A 46 -8.29 7.78 0.13
CA GLU A 46 -8.88 7.75 1.48
C GLU A 46 -7.80 7.83 2.56
N LEU A 47 -6.68 7.15 2.37
CA LEU A 47 -5.63 7.03 3.39
C LEU A 47 -4.50 8.05 3.25
N GLY A 48 -4.45 8.77 2.14
CA GLY A 48 -3.38 9.71 1.88
C GLY A 48 -2.04 9.04 1.61
N CYS A 49 -2.03 7.88 0.95
CA CYS A 49 -0.81 7.16 0.64
C CYS A 49 -0.56 7.12 -0.87
N ALA A 50 0.57 6.56 -1.27
CA ALA A 50 0.97 6.48 -2.67
C ALA A 50 0.53 5.17 -3.32
N VAL A 51 0.48 5.15 -4.65
CA VAL A 51 0.17 3.97 -5.44
C VAL A 51 1.29 3.75 -6.45
N GLY A 52 1.67 2.51 -6.63
CA GLY A 52 2.68 2.14 -7.62
C GLY A 52 2.45 0.72 -8.12
N ASP A 53 3.36 0.26 -8.96
CA ASP A 53 3.31 -1.12 -9.44
C ASP A 53 4.08 -2.06 -8.51
N ALA A 54 4.00 -3.36 -8.79
CA ALA A 54 4.64 -4.36 -7.94
C ALA A 54 6.16 -4.19 -7.90
N ARG A 55 6.77 -3.81 -9.03
CA ARG A 55 8.21 -3.58 -9.08
C ARG A 55 8.60 -2.44 -8.14
N GLN A 56 7.84 -1.36 -8.17
CA GLN A 56 8.11 -0.20 -7.32
C GLN A 56 7.99 -0.59 -5.85
N VAL A 57 6.98 -1.36 -5.49
CA VAL A 57 6.81 -1.84 -4.12
C VAL A 57 8.04 -2.62 -3.66
N VAL A 58 8.51 -3.55 -4.48
CA VAL A 58 9.67 -4.37 -4.13
C VAL A 58 10.93 -3.52 -4.00
N GLN A 59 11.11 -2.53 -4.87
CA GLN A 59 12.33 -1.73 -4.91
C GLN A 59 12.37 -0.63 -3.84
N GLU A 60 11.24 -0.07 -3.45
CA GLU A 60 11.19 1.14 -2.63
C GLU A 60 10.64 0.95 -1.23
N CYS A 61 10.24 -0.27 -0.86
CA CYS A 61 9.65 -0.53 0.45
C CYS A 61 10.56 -1.41 1.30
N ASP A 62 10.66 -1.09 2.59
CA ASP A 62 11.42 -1.92 3.52
C ASP A 62 10.72 -3.24 3.80
N PHE A 63 9.40 -3.21 3.92
CA PHE A 63 8.59 -4.39 4.19
C PHE A 63 7.48 -4.47 3.16
N VAL A 64 7.17 -5.68 2.70
CA VAL A 64 6.12 -5.90 1.72
C VAL A 64 5.11 -6.91 2.27
N PHE A 65 3.84 -6.55 2.21
CA PHE A 65 2.74 -7.44 2.59
C PHE A 65 2.01 -7.89 1.34
N LEU A 66 1.83 -9.20 1.20
CA LEU A 66 1.09 -9.78 0.07
C LEU A 66 -0.33 -10.08 0.54
N GLY A 67 -1.30 -9.27 0.09
CA GLY A 67 -2.69 -9.40 0.46
C GLY A 67 -3.53 -10.14 -0.57
N VAL A 68 -2.96 -11.15 -1.19
CA VAL A 68 -3.62 -11.95 -2.22
C VAL A 68 -4.31 -13.18 -1.67
#